data_2244296d8ede69f9a327cb42787cfbe3
#
_entry.id   2244296d8ede69f9a327cb42787cfbe3
#
_cell.length_a   1.000
_cell.length_b   1.000
_cell.length_c   1.000
_cell.angle_alpha   90.00
_cell.angle_beta   90.00
_cell.angle_gamma   90.00
#
_symmetry.space_group_name_H-M   'P 1'
#
loop_
_entity.id
_entity.type
_entity.pdbx_description
1 polymer ?
#
loop_
_entity_poly.entity_id
_entity_poly.type
_entity_poly.pdbx_seq_one_letter_code
_entity_poly.pdbx_strand_id
1 'polypeptide(L)'
;MTARSYSYKGTIMKQEVLKIKEKIAPVVEGLGYELVDVKTSVQYGTDTATVVIFKEGDMGLDDCEKVHNAVDALFDEINPFGDKSYNLEVSSMGLDWPLKTADDFRRRSGQELEISLFQKIDGNKKITGILDSFDDDGITIKLTDIKTGKDLNKSMTLSKKEIAKASLAIRFE
;
A
#
# COMPACT_ATOMS: atom_id res chain seq x y z
N MET A 1 -21.96 24.77 11.41
CA MET A 1 -21.15 23.66 11.89
C MET A 1 -20.70 22.67 10.83
N THR A 2 -21.34 22.60 9.72
CA THR A 2 -21.14 21.50 8.79
C THR A 2 -19.84 21.59 7.98
N ALA A 3 -19.69 22.51 7.05
CA ALA A 3 -18.54 22.52 6.14
C ALA A 3 -17.23 22.88 6.84
N ARG A 4 -17.27 23.87 7.71
CA ARG A 4 -16.07 24.33 8.43
C ARG A 4 -15.60 23.28 9.44
N SER A 5 -16.54 22.69 10.15
CA SER A 5 -16.25 21.63 11.11
C SER A 5 -15.66 20.40 10.41
N TYR A 6 -16.17 20.08 9.25
CA TYR A 6 -15.70 18.96 8.44
C TYR A 6 -14.28 19.17 7.95
N SER A 7 -13.98 20.37 7.45
CA SER A 7 -12.65 20.72 6.97
C SER A 7 -11.61 20.70 8.09
N TYR A 8 -11.98 21.19 9.25
CA TYR A 8 -11.15 21.19 10.45
C TYR A 8 -10.88 19.75 10.91
N LYS A 9 -11.90 18.92 10.93
CA LYS A 9 -11.75 17.50 11.27
C LYS A 9 -10.81 16.78 10.31
N GLY A 10 -10.87 17.10 9.02
CA GLY A 10 -9.98 16.53 8.03
C GLY A 10 -8.51 16.80 8.33
N THR A 11 -8.18 18.03 8.76
CA THR A 11 -6.82 18.42 9.11
C THR A 11 -6.35 17.72 10.38
N ILE A 12 -7.20 17.70 11.40
CA ILE A 12 -6.91 17.03 12.67
C ILE A 12 -6.76 15.52 12.46
N MET A 13 -7.62 14.92 11.62
CA MET A 13 -7.55 13.49 11.32
C MET A 13 -6.21 13.09 10.71
N LYS A 14 -5.61 13.91 9.88
CA LYS A 14 -4.28 13.60 9.32
C LYS A 14 -3.22 13.53 10.42
N GLN A 15 -3.24 14.46 11.35
CA GLN A 15 -2.30 14.47 12.47
C GLN A 15 -2.54 13.30 13.41
N GLU A 16 -3.81 13.01 13.70
CA GLU A 16 -4.18 11.87 14.53
C GLU A 16 -3.81 10.54 13.88
N VAL A 17 -4.00 10.42 12.58
CA VAL A 17 -3.61 9.23 11.82
C VAL A 17 -2.11 9.00 11.92
N LEU A 18 -1.30 10.06 11.81
CA LEU A 18 0.15 9.94 11.98
C LEU A 18 0.53 9.47 13.37
N LYS A 19 -0.12 9.98 14.40
CA LYS A 19 0.11 9.55 15.78
C LYS A 19 -0.28 8.09 15.99
N ILE A 20 -1.42 7.70 15.46
CA ILE A 20 -1.90 6.32 15.51
C ILE A 20 -0.90 5.40 14.80
N LYS A 21 -0.46 5.81 13.62
CA LYS A 21 0.53 5.06 12.84
C LYS A 21 1.83 4.85 13.61
N GLU A 22 2.32 5.90 14.26
CA GLU A 22 3.54 5.82 15.08
C GLU A 22 3.39 4.85 16.25
N LYS A 23 2.20 4.75 16.83
CA LYS A 23 1.95 3.84 17.94
C LYS A 23 1.70 2.41 17.49
N ILE A 24 1.09 2.23 16.32
CA ILE A 24 0.81 0.91 15.76
C ILE A 24 2.10 0.25 15.23
N ALA A 25 3.01 1.02 14.64
CA ALA A 25 4.20 0.49 13.99
C ALA A 25 5.02 -0.46 14.87
N PRO A 26 5.37 -0.11 16.13
CA PRO A 26 6.12 -1.04 16.98
C PRO A 26 5.37 -2.34 17.29
N VAL A 27 4.06 -2.29 17.40
CA VAL A 27 3.21 -3.46 17.68
C VAL A 27 3.24 -4.40 16.48
N VAL A 28 3.04 -3.87 15.28
CA VAL A 28 3.04 -4.62 14.02
C VAL A 28 4.42 -5.23 13.77
N GLU A 29 5.46 -4.43 13.92
CA GLU A 29 6.85 -4.87 13.69
C GLU A 29 7.27 -5.93 14.70
N GLY A 30 6.84 -5.80 15.95
CA GLY A 30 7.11 -6.79 17.00
C GLY A 30 6.50 -8.15 16.72
N LEU A 31 5.47 -8.22 15.89
CA LEU A 31 4.84 -9.47 15.48
C LEU A 31 5.46 -10.06 14.20
N GLY A 32 6.41 -9.37 13.60
CA GLY A 32 7.08 -9.84 12.39
C GLY A 32 6.47 -9.34 11.09
N TYR A 33 5.62 -8.33 11.15
CA TYR A 33 5.00 -7.73 9.98
C TYR A 33 5.51 -6.32 9.74
N GLU A 34 5.32 -5.83 8.56
CA GLU A 34 5.63 -4.45 8.19
C GLU A 34 4.34 -3.65 8.10
N LEU A 35 4.31 -2.47 8.71
CA LEU A 35 3.18 -1.56 8.58
C LEU A 35 3.30 -0.79 7.28
N VAL A 36 2.37 -1.01 6.36
CA VAL A 36 2.34 -0.33 5.06
C VAL A 36 1.63 1.00 5.16
N ASP A 37 0.44 1.01 5.77
CA ASP A 37 -0.35 2.22 5.89
C ASP A 37 -1.41 2.07 6.97
N VAL A 38 -1.91 3.19 7.45
CA VAL A 38 -3.09 3.28 8.32
C VAL A 38 -4.00 4.33 7.71
N LYS A 39 -5.23 3.94 7.44
CA LYS A 39 -6.24 4.83 6.86
C LYS A 39 -7.41 4.93 7.81
N THR A 40 -8.03 6.10 7.86
CA THR A 40 -9.28 6.28 8.59
C THR A 40 -10.35 6.75 7.62
N SER A 41 -11.56 6.28 7.83
CA SER A 41 -12.72 6.66 7.03
C SER A 41 -13.96 6.56 7.88
N VAL A 42 -15.05 7.16 7.40
CA VAL A 42 -16.36 7.00 8.02
C VAL A 42 -17.21 6.13 7.11
N GLN A 43 -17.61 4.98 7.61
CA GLN A 43 -18.46 4.04 6.87
C GLN A 43 -19.76 3.85 7.63
N TYR A 44 -20.88 4.13 6.97
CA TYR A 44 -22.21 4.03 7.58
C TYR A 44 -22.33 4.79 8.91
N GLY A 45 -21.69 5.97 8.97
CA GLY A 45 -21.72 6.81 10.17
C GLY A 45 -20.78 6.39 11.29
N THR A 46 -19.97 5.35 11.07
CA THR A 46 -19.02 4.82 12.07
C THR A 46 -17.59 5.01 11.60
N ASP A 47 -16.73 5.49 12.50
CA ASP A 47 -15.30 5.62 12.22
C ASP A 47 -14.69 4.23 11.99
N THR A 48 -13.89 4.12 10.95
CA THR A 48 -13.19 2.89 10.60
C THR A 48 -11.71 3.16 10.47
N ALA A 49 -10.90 2.38 11.16
CA ALA A 49 -9.45 2.37 10.98
C ALA A 49 -9.06 1.13 10.19
N THR A 50 -8.33 1.33 9.10
CA THR A 50 -7.83 0.24 8.28
C THR A 50 -6.30 0.21 8.39
N VAL A 51 -5.78 -0.91 8.86
CA VAL A 51 -4.35 -1.14 9.01
C VAL A 51 -3.90 -2.08 7.90
N VAL A 52 -2.99 -1.63 7.07
CA VAL A 52 -2.46 -2.41 5.95
C VAL A 52 -1.07 -2.91 6.33
N ILE A 53 -0.89 -4.21 6.26
CA ILE A 53 0.35 -4.88 6.66
C ILE A 53 0.95 -5.69 5.53
N PHE A 54 2.23 -5.98 5.66
CA PHE A 54 2.98 -6.76 4.69
C PHE A 54 3.92 -7.72 5.39
N LYS A 55 4.08 -8.90 4.80
CA LYS A 55 5.07 -9.91 5.18
C LYS A 55 5.54 -10.56 3.87
N GLU A 56 6.83 -10.87 3.80
CA GLU A 56 7.32 -11.66 2.66
C GLU A 56 6.70 -13.06 2.69
N GLY A 57 6.37 -13.55 1.51
CA GLY A 57 5.70 -14.83 1.35
C GLY A 57 4.19 -14.72 1.48
N ASP A 58 3.56 -15.83 1.79
CA ASP A 58 2.12 -15.89 1.84
C ASP A 58 1.56 -15.25 3.11
N MET A 59 0.52 -14.44 2.94
CA MET A 59 -0.26 -13.89 4.03
C MET A 59 -1.67 -14.47 4.01
N GLY A 60 -2.12 -14.93 5.17
CA GLY A 60 -3.45 -15.46 5.32
C GLY A 60 -4.28 -14.69 6.34
N LEU A 61 -5.49 -15.19 6.57
CA LEU A 61 -6.41 -14.60 7.54
C LEU A 61 -5.85 -14.64 8.97
N ASP A 62 -5.07 -15.67 9.29
CA ASP A 62 -4.44 -15.81 10.61
C ASP A 62 -3.48 -14.66 10.90
N ASP A 63 -2.75 -14.22 9.88
CA ASP A 63 -1.82 -13.08 10.01
C ASP A 63 -2.58 -11.80 10.33
N CYS A 64 -3.66 -11.54 9.60
CA CYS A 64 -4.49 -10.36 9.83
C CYS A 64 -5.16 -10.40 11.19
N GLU A 65 -5.64 -11.55 11.62
CA GLU A 65 -6.27 -11.73 12.93
C GLU A 65 -5.29 -11.48 14.07
N LYS A 66 -4.07 -11.97 13.95
CA LYS A 66 -3.03 -11.76 14.95
C LYS A 66 -2.74 -10.26 15.13
N VAL A 67 -2.58 -9.53 14.02
CA VAL A 67 -2.35 -8.09 14.06
C VAL A 67 -3.59 -7.36 14.57
N HIS A 68 -4.77 -7.77 14.13
CA HIS A 68 -6.03 -7.17 14.58
C HIS A 68 -6.15 -7.22 16.11
N ASN A 69 -5.91 -8.38 16.70
CA ASN A 69 -6.03 -8.54 18.15
C ASN A 69 -5.02 -7.67 18.90
N ALA A 70 -3.79 -7.56 18.41
CA ALA A 70 -2.76 -6.74 19.04
C ALA A 70 -3.07 -5.25 18.92
N VAL A 71 -3.54 -4.81 17.76
CA VAL A 71 -3.90 -3.41 17.53
C VAL A 71 -5.16 -3.04 18.32
N ASP A 72 -6.12 -3.94 18.39
CA ASP A 72 -7.34 -3.73 19.18
C ASP A 72 -7.02 -3.51 20.66
N ALA A 73 -6.11 -4.31 21.21
CA ALA A 73 -5.63 -4.13 22.58
C ALA A 73 -4.94 -2.77 22.78
N LEU A 74 -4.14 -2.36 21.79
CA LEU A 74 -3.50 -1.03 21.81
C LEU A 74 -4.55 0.08 21.76
N PHE A 75 -5.58 -0.06 20.95
CA PHE A 75 -6.65 0.95 20.83
C PHE A 75 -7.43 1.09 22.13
N ASP A 76 -7.59 0.02 22.89
CA ASP A 76 -8.20 0.09 24.22
C ASP A 76 -7.39 0.97 25.18
N GLU A 77 -6.07 1.01 25.00
CA GLU A 77 -5.20 1.84 25.83
C GLU A 77 -5.17 3.29 25.37
N ILE A 78 -5.02 3.53 24.07
CA ILE A 78 -4.81 4.88 23.53
C ILE A 78 -6.11 5.60 23.18
N ASN A 79 -7.20 4.87 23.03
CA ASN A 79 -8.54 5.39 22.75
C ASN A 79 -8.57 6.44 21.64
N PRO A 80 -8.14 6.08 20.40
CA PRO A 80 -7.91 7.07 19.36
C PRO A 80 -9.15 7.76 18.82
N PHE A 81 -10.33 7.17 19.05
CA PHE A 81 -11.61 7.73 18.61
C PHE A 81 -12.44 8.28 19.78
N GLY A 82 -11.86 8.38 20.98
CA GLY A 82 -12.58 8.83 22.16
C GLY A 82 -13.68 7.85 22.56
N ASP A 83 -14.83 8.37 22.97
CA ASP A 83 -15.96 7.53 23.40
C ASP A 83 -16.79 6.99 22.25
N LYS A 84 -16.41 7.28 21.00
CA LYS A 84 -17.15 6.82 19.83
C LYS A 84 -16.82 5.37 19.51
N SER A 85 -17.83 4.65 19.05
CA SER A 85 -17.63 3.32 18.48
C SER A 85 -16.80 3.43 17.20
N TYR A 86 -15.98 2.43 16.95
CA TYR A 86 -15.16 2.37 15.75
C TYR A 86 -15.08 0.94 15.25
N ASN A 87 -14.75 0.81 13.97
CA ASN A 87 -14.41 -0.47 13.37
C ASN A 87 -12.91 -0.52 13.13
N LEU A 88 -12.31 -1.66 13.37
CA LEU A 88 -10.90 -1.90 13.08
C LEU A 88 -10.81 -2.99 12.02
N GLU A 89 -10.18 -2.66 10.91
CA GLU A 89 -9.92 -3.61 9.83
C GLU A 89 -8.42 -3.76 9.64
N VAL A 90 -7.96 -4.99 9.48
CA VAL A 90 -6.57 -5.29 9.14
C VAL A 90 -6.59 -6.05 7.84
N SER A 91 -5.80 -5.58 6.87
CA SER A 91 -5.72 -6.22 5.58
C SER A 91 -4.27 -6.33 5.12
N SER A 92 -4.03 -7.26 4.22
CA SER A 92 -2.74 -7.32 3.52
C SER A 92 -2.69 -6.24 2.44
N MET A 93 -1.48 -5.97 1.97
CA MET A 93 -1.26 -5.13 0.81
C MET A 93 -1.85 -5.85 -0.42
N GLY A 94 -2.87 -5.26 -1.03
CA GLY A 94 -3.57 -5.87 -2.16
C GLY A 94 -2.70 -6.01 -3.41
N LEU A 95 -3.10 -6.91 -4.30
CA LEU A 95 -2.38 -7.12 -5.56
C LEU A 95 -2.39 -5.86 -6.44
N ASP A 96 -3.45 -5.09 -6.36
CA ASP A 96 -3.61 -3.86 -7.13
C ASP A 96 -3.08 -2.61 -6.39
N TRP A 97 -2.39 -2.81 -5.27
CA TRP A 97 -1.84 -1.71 -4.48
C TRP A 97 -0.92 -0.85 -5.35
N PRO A 98 -1.18 0.46 -5.45
CA PRO A 98 -0.33 1.33 -6.28
C PRO A 98 1.04 1.51 -5.64
N LEU A 99 2.08 1.29 -6.46
CA LEU A 99 3.48 1.41 -6.04
C LEU A 99 3.97 2.82 -6.32
N LYS A 100 4.28 3.57 -5.28
CA LYS A 100 4.68 4.98 -5.39
C LYS A 100 6.02 5.28 -4.74
N THR A 101 6.31 4.64 -3.62
CA THR A 101 7.51 4.92 -2.84
C THR A 101 8.56 3.85 -3.07
N ALA A 102 9.80 4.16 -2.68
CA ALA A 102 10.88 3.17 -2.74
C ALA A 102 10.55 1.92 -1.93
N ASP A 103 9.88 2.08 -0.77
CA ASP A 103 9.45 0.95 0.03
C ASP A 103 8.40 0.09 -0.68
N ASP A 104 7.47 0.71 -1.40
CA ASP A 104 6.50 -0.04 -2.19
C ASP A 104 7.20 -0.92 -3.22
N PHE A 105 8.18 -0.37 -3.93
CA PHE A 105 8.93 -1.11 -4.92
C PHE A 105 9.80 -2.19 -4.27
N ARG A 106 10.40 -1.90 -3.12
CA ARG A 106 11.18 -2.90 -2.38
C ARG A 106 10.34 -4.13 -2.04
N ARG A 107 9.11 -3.91 -1.59
CA ARG A 107 8.19 -5.01 -1.25
C ARG A 107 7.83 -5.87 -2.45
N ARG A 108 7.97 -5.35 -3.66
CA ARG A 108 7.64 -6.06 -4.91
C ARG A 108 8.85 -6.37 -5.76
N SER A 109 10.05 -6.26 -5.20
CA SER A 109 11.31 -6.58 -5.88
C SER A 109 11.30 -8.00 -6.44
N GLY A 110 11.74 -8.15 -7.68
CA GLY A 110 11.79 -9.44 -8.35
C GLY A 110 10.46 -9.94 -8.89
N GLN A 111 9.39 -9.18 -8.70
CA GLN A 111 8.06 -9.53 -9.19
C GLN A 111 7.72 -8.78 -10.47
N GLU A 112 6.80 -9.33 -11.24
CA GLU A 112 6.36 -8.69 -12.47
C GLU A 112 5.40 -7.55 -12.15
N LEU A 113 5.69 -6.38 -12.71
CA LEU A 113 4.88 -5.18 -12.54
C LEU A 113 4.17 -4.81 -13.84
N GLU A 114 3.00 -4.22 -13.70
CA GLU A 114 2.28 -3.57 -14.77
C GLU A 114 2.41 -2.07 -14.59
N ILE A 115 2.90 -1.38 -15.61
CA ILE A 115 3.20 0.04 -15.54
C ILE A 115 2.44 0.78 -16.61
N SER A 116 1.65 1.77 -16.19
CA SER A 116 0.98 2.70 -17.09
C SER A 116 1.83 3.96 -17.20
N LEU A 117 2.01 4.44 -18.42
CA LEU A 117 2.87 5.57 -18.72
C LEU A 117 2.04 6.81 -19.03
N PHE A 118 2.56 7.98 -18.68
CA PHE A 118 1.91 9.24 -19.08
C PHE A 118 2.01 9.45 -20.60
N GLN A 119 3.15 9.07 -21.18
CA GLN A 119 3.36 9.15 -22.63
C GLN A 119 3.81 7.80 -23.15
N LYS A 120 3.40 7.50 -24.37
CA LYS A 120 3.78 6.23 -25.01
C LYS A 120 5.30 6.14 -25.18
N ILE A 121 5.82 4.95 -24.89
CA ILE A 121 7.20 4.59 -25.18
C ILE A 121 7.15 3.43 -26.17
N ASP A 122 7.82 3.59 -27.32
CA ASP A 122 7.78 2.60 -28.41
C ASP A 122 6.36 2.20 -28.80
N GLY A 123 5.45 3.20 -28.79
CA GLY A 123 4.05 2.99 -29.17
C GLY A 123 3.16 2.38 -28.09
N ASN A 124 3.71 2.08 -26.93
CA ASN A 124 2.97 1.44 -25.83
C ASN A 124 2.77 2.41 -24.66
N LYS A 125 1.54 2.47 -24.18
CA LYS A 125 1.19 3.27 -22.99
C LYS A 125 1.18 2.41 -21.72
N LYS A 126 1.14 1.10 -21.87
CA LYS A 126 1.18 0.14 -20.78
C LYS A 126 2.24 -0.92 -21.09
N ILE A 127 3.10 -1.19 -20.12
CA ILE A 127 4.16 -2.19 -20.26
C ILE A 127 4.19 -3.07 -19.02
N THR A 128 4.77 -4.26 -19.17
CA THR A 128 5.03 -5.14 -18.04
C THR A 128 6.51 -5.49 -17.99
N GLY A 129 6.98 -5.79 -16.78
CA GLY A 129 8.36 -6.19 -16.59
C GLY A 129 8.64 -6.59 -15.16
N ILE A 130 9.71 -7.35 -14.97
CA ILE A 130 10.15 -7.78 -13.66
C ILE A 130 11.00 -6.67 -13.04
N LEU A 131 10.66 -6.27 -11.84
CA LEU A 131 11.40 -5.22 -11.14
C LEU A 131 12.80 -5.71 -10.79
N ASP A 132 13.81 -5.10 -11.38
CA ASP A 132 15.21 -5.45 -11.22
C ASP A 132 15.88 -4.55 -10.17
N SER A 133 15.69 -3.24 -10.29
CA SER A 133 16.24 -2.29 -9.33
C SER A 133 15.36 -1.04 -9.25
N PHE A 134 15.58 -0.26 -8.22
CA PHE A 134 14.84 0.98 -7.99
C PHE A 134 15.67 1.94 -7.16
N ASP A 135 15.36 3.23 -7.29
CA ASP A 135 15.92 4.29 -6.46
C ASP A 135 14.87 5.40 -6.32
N ASP A 136 15.27 6.54 -5.75
CA ASP A 136 14.35 7.65 -5.55
C ASP A 136 13.90 8.32 -6.86
N ASP A 137 14.65 8.12 -7.94
CA ASP A 137 14.37 8.73 -9.24
C ASP A 137 13.53 7.86 -10.17
N GLY A 138 13.53 6.55 -9.96
CA GLY A 138 12.80 5.65 -10.83
C GLY A 138 13.11 4.19 -10.63
N ILE A 139 12.79 3.39 -11.64
CA ILE A 139 12.92 1.94 -11.59
C ILE A 139 13.56 1.42 -12.87
N THR A 140 14.19 0.26 -12.74
CA THR A 140 14.67 -0.52 -13.89
C THR A 140 13.94 -1.86 -13.90
N ILE A 141 13.34 -2.19 -15.03
CA ILE A 141 12.59 -3.42 -15.19
C ILE A 141 13.17 -4.24 -16.35
N LYS A 142 13.02 -5.55 -16.23
CA LYS A 142 13.27 -6.48 -17.35
C LYS A 142 11.93 -6.68 -18.06
N LEU A 143 11.84 -6.18 -19.27
CA LEU A 143 10.58 -6.17 -20.02
C LEU A 143 10.06 -7.57 -20.26
N THR A 144 8.76 -7.73 -20.12
CA THR A 144 8.04 -8.97 -20.43
C THR A 144 6.96 -8.68 -21.45
N ASP A 145 6.51 -9.72 -22.15
CA ASP A 145 5.38 -9.61 -23.05
C ASP A 145 4.10 -9.39 -22.23
N ILE A 146 3.35 -8.36 -22.56
CA ILE A 146 2.18 -7.96 -21.78
C ILE A 146 1.09 -9.04 -21.75
N LYS A 147 1.02 -9.88 -22.77
CA LYS A 147 0.02 -10.93 -22.88
C LYS A 147 0.49 -12.24 -22.25
N THR A 148 1.74 -12.62 -22.46
CA THR A 148 2.24 -13.94 -22.08
C THR A 148 3.15 -13.94 -20.86
N GLY A 149 3.75 -12.80 -20.52
CA GLY A 149 4.73 -12.70 -19.44
C GLY A 149 6.11 -13.21 -19.82
N LYS A 150 6.34 -13.56 -21.09
CA LYS A 150 7.65 -14.01 -21.53
C LYS A 150 8.69 -12.91 -21.45
N ASP A 151 9.89 -13.27 -21.04
CA ASP A 151 11.04 -12.38 -21.02
C ASP A 151 11.37 -11.93 -22.46
N LEU A 152 11.44 -10.63 -22.66
CA LEU A 152 11.78 -10.06 -23.98
C LEU A 152 13.29 -9.79 -24.12
N ASN A 153 14.09 -10.20 -23.14
CA ASN A 153 15.54 -10.00 -23.11
C ASN A 153 15.95 -8.52 -23.28
N LYS A 154 15.12 -7.63 -22.73
CA LYS A 154 15.36 -6.18 -22.75
C LYS A 154 15.11 -5.60 -21.38
N SER A 155 15.93 -4.63 -21.01
CA SER A 155 15.71 -3.85 -19.79
C SER A 155 15.31 -2.44 -20.15
N MET A 156 14.53 -1.80 -19.28
CA MET A 156 14.11 -0.42 -19.46
C MET A 156 14.20 0.29 -18.12
N THR A 157 14.76 1.49 -18.14
CA THR A 157 14.79 2.38 -16.97
C THR A 157 13.75 3.46 -17.15
N LEU A 158 12.88 3.61 -16.15
CA LEU A 158 11.79 4.59 -16.16
C LEU A 158 11.98 5.55 -15.01
N SER A 159 11.85 6.85 -15.30
CA SER A 159 11.82 7.85 -14.22
C SER A 159 10.42 7.92 -13.61
N LYS A 160 10.33 8.40 -12.39
CA LYS A 160 9.03 8.60 -11.72
C LYS A 160 8.09 9.48 -12.53
N LYS A 161 8.65 10.44 -13.28
CA LYS A 161 7.86 11.36 -14.09
C LYS A 161 7.17 10.67 -15.27
N GLU A 162 7.72 9.56 -15.72
CA GLU A 162 7.17 8.81 -16.85
C GLU A 162 6.07 7.85 -16.41
N ILE A 163 6.03 7.48 -15.12
CA ILE A 163 5.12 6.47 -14.59
C ILE A 163 3.84 7.13 -14.08
N ALA A 164 2.72 6.80 -14.73
CA ALA A 164 1.39 7.24 -14.27
C ALA A 164 0.88 6.35 -13.14
N LYS A 165 1.08 5.03 -13.27
CA LYS A 165 0.67 4.06 -12.26
C LYS A 165 1.55 2.81 -12.37
N ALA A 166 1.91 2.23 -11.24
CA ALA A 166 2.61 0.95 -11.19
C ALA A 166 1.92 0.06 -10.14
N SER A 167 1.77 -1.21 -10.47
CA SER A 167 1.21 -2.22 -9.57
C SER A 167 1.70 -3.60 -10.01
N LEU A 168 1.40 -4.64 -9.23
CA LEU A 168 1.69 -6.00 -9.66
C LEU A 168 0.94 -6.33 -10.95
N ALA A 169 1.60 -7.04 -11.85
CA ALA A 169 0.94 -7.61 -13.01
C ALA A 169 0.12 -8.81 -12.54
N ILE A 170 -1.18 -8.77 -12.80
CA ILE A 170 -2.09 -9.85 -12.42
C ILE A 170 -2.32 -10.70 -13.66
N ARG A 171 -1.94 -11.97 -13.58
CA ARG A 171 -2.15 -12.92 -14.67
C ARG A 171 -3.01 -14.06 -14.19
N PHE A 172 -3.99 -14.36 -14.98
CA PHE A 172 -4.90 -15.50 -14.75
C PHE A 172 -4.49 -16.63 -15.68
N GLU A 173 -4.29 -17.81 -15.10
CA GLU A 173 -4.04 -19.01 -15.87
C GLU A 173 -5.35 -19.67 -16.35
#